data_ba37ad26396be89a13adf21d25d02aff
#
_entry.id   ba37ad26396be89a13adf21d25d02aff
#
_cell.length_a   1.000
_cell.length_b   1.000
_cell.length_c   1.000
_cell.angle_alpha   90.00
_cell.angle_beta   90.00
_cell.angle_gamma   90.00
#
_symmetry.space_group_name_H-M   'P 1'
#
loop_
_entity.id
_entity.type
_entity.pdbx_description
1 polymer ?
#
loop_
_entity_poly.entity_id
_entity_poly.type
_entity_poly.pdbx_seq_one_letter_code
_entity_poly.pdbx_strand_id
1 'polypeptide(L)'
;MTAPLIVSAGSSTHTGMRRTLNEDAMLASAPIFIVADGMGGHEAGERASAAVVEEFARFAGRQSLELDDVLDALSRSRLAVDALSVMATGRAGTTLSGVVLADVDGTGYWLSFNIGDSRTYRLYRGELEQISVDHSVVQELVESGELSAADAASDHRRNIITRAIGAGSTGDADFWMFPAELGDRILICSDGLSSEVPDAQIQEILTAESDPQTAAATLVGEAVSAGGRDNITVVVVDAVFVASHPGVHMQADDDFDENTRPREATAGGIR
;
A
#
# COMPACT_ATOMS: atom_id res chain seq x y z
N MET A 1 -1.19 -29.62 -2.94
CA MET A 1 -2.11 -28.66 -3.60
C MET A 1 -1.21 -27.56 -4.13
N THR A 2 -1.42 -27.11 -5.36
CA THR A 2 -0.67 -26.00 -5.97
C THR A 2 -1.16 -24.69 -5.33
N ALA A 3 -0.26 -23.75 -5.06
CA ALA A 3 -0.65 -22.44 -4.54
C ALA A 3 -1.60 -21.75 -5.55
N PRO A 4 -2.69 -21.09 -5.08
CA PRO A 4 -3.67 -20.47 -5.97
C PRO A 4 -3.11 -19.23 -6.68
N LEU A 5 -2.06 -18.63 -6.14
CA LEU A 5 -1.35 -17.49 -6.69
C LEU A 5 0.17 -17.69 -6.51
N ILE A 6 0.93 -17.58 -7.60
CA ILE A 6 2.39 -17.58 -7.58
C ILE A 6 2.87 -16.24 -8.13
N VAL A 7 3.85 -15.65 -7.46
CA VAL A 7 4.34 -14.32 -7.76
C VAL A 7 5.84 -14.28 -7.93
N SER A 8 6.34 -13.29 -8.67
CA SER A 8 7.73 -12.84 -8.70
C SER A 8 7.79 -11.46 -8.07
N ALA A 9 8.83 -11.15 -7.31
CA ALA A 9 8.93 -9.84 -6.66
C ALA A 9 10.34 -9.28 -6.72
N GLY A 10 10.41 -7.95 -6.69
CA GLY A 10 11.64 -7.18 -6.56
C GLY A 10 11.44 -6.04 -5.58
N SER A 11 12.53 -5.57 -4.99
CA SER A 11 12.48 -4.46 -4.04
C SER A 11 13.74 -3.64 -4.07
N SER A 12 13.61 -2.36 -3.72
CA SER A 12 14.73 -1.43 -3.60
C SER A 12 14.44 -0.39 -2.53
N THR A 13 15.48 0.05 -1.82
CA THR A 13 15.37 1.12 -0.83
C THR A 13 16.58 2.03 -0.89
N HIS A 14 16.41 3.30 -0.57
CA HIS A 14 17.46 4.31 -0.54
C HIS A 14 17.17 5.35 0.56
N THR A 15 18.21 5.76 1.28
CA THR A 15 18.09 6.79 2.34
C THR A 15 17.65 8.16 1.82
N GLY A 16 17.70 8.36 0.49
CA GLY A 16 17.51 9.67 -0.12
C GLY A 16 18.79 10.51 -0.07
N MET A 17 18.66 11.80 -0.46
CA MET A 17 19.79 12.74 -0.54
C MET A 17 19.80 13.77 0.58
N ARG A 18 18.77 13.77 1.43
CA ARG A 18 18.59 14.76 2.50
C ARG A 18 18.57 14.13 3.90
N ARG A 19 18.19 12.86 4.00
CA ARG A 19 18.16 12.12 5.25
C ARG A 19 19.53 11.52 5.56
N THR A 20 19.83 11.30 6.83
CA THR A 20 21.06 10.63 7.30
C THR A 20 20.82 9.18 7.70
N LEU A 21 19.56 8.84 7.96
CA LEU A 21 19.11 7.52 8.37
C LEU A 21 17.96 7.08 7.45
N ASN A 22 17.90 5.81 7.16
CA ASN A 22 16.76 5.22 6.49
C ASN A 22 15.83 4.64 7.56
N GLU A 23 14.68 5.29 7.75
CA GLU A 23 13.66 4.88 8.71
C GLU A 23 12.57 4.00 8.07
N ASP A 24 12.65 3.78 6.74
CA ASP A 24 11.80 2.83 6.03
C ASP A 24 12.23 1.39 6.30
N ALA A 25 11.25 0.49 6.34
CA ALA A 25 11.44 -0.95 6.34
C ALA A 25 10.50 -1.64 5.35
N MET A 26 10.87 -2.81 4.85
CA MET A 26 10.05 -3.56 3.89
C MET A 26 10.18 -5.06 4.09
N LEU A 27 9.16 -5.81 3.63
CA LEU A 27 9.20 -7.24 3.45
C LEU A 27 8.71 -7.56 2.04
N ALA A 28 9.54 -8.24 1.24
CA ALA A 28 9.21 -8.70 -0.11
C ALA A 28 9.38 -10.22 -0.18
N SER A 29 8.55 -10.95 0.55
CA SER A 29 8.63 -12.42 0.66
C SER A 29 7.23 -13.02 0.74
N ALA A 30 6.87 -13.84 -0.26
CA ALA A 30 5.56 -14.48 -0.27
C ALA A 30 5.26 -15.20 1.05
N PRO A 31 4.02 -15.06 1.53
CA PRO A 31 2.87 -14.42 0.91
C PRO A 31 2.71 -12.92 1.22
N ILE A 32 3.73 -12.22 1.71
CA ILE A 32 3.64 -10.88 2.27
C ILE A 32 4.55 -9.91 1.53
N PHE A 33 4.00 -8.77 1.16
CA PHE A 33 4.70 -7.67 0.49
C PHE A 33 4.24 -6.36 1.12
N ILE A 34 5.12 -5.70 1.89
CA ILE A 34 4.79 -4.52 2.68
C ILE A 34 5.93 -3.50 2.65
N VAL A 35 5.55 -2.23 2.81
CA VAL A 35 6.43 -1.10 3.10
C VAL A 35 5.92 -0.40 4.35
N ALA A 36 6.82 -0.04 5.24
CA ALA A 36 6.57 0.70 6.46
C ALA A 36 7.51 1.90 6.52
N ASP A 37 6.98 3.12 6.58
CA ASP A 37 7.72 4.37 6.67
C ASP A 37 7.73 4.83 8.12
N GLY A 38 8.89 4.86 8.71
CA GLY A 38 9.08 5.12 10.13
C GLY A 38 9.16 6.62 10.46
N MET A 39 8.49 7.03 11.54
CA MET A 39 8.51 8.40 12.02
C MET A 39 8.74 8.48 13.53
N GLY A 40 9.32 9.58 14.00
CA GLY A 40 9.47 9.80 15.46
C GLY A 40 10.78 10.42 15.92
N GLY A 41 11.62 10.81 14.98
CA GLY A 41 12.91 11.44 15.24
C GLY A 41 13.98 10.47 15.80
N HIS A 42 15.23 10.62 15.36
CA HIS A 42 16.35 9.75 15.66
C HIS A 42 16.07 8.27 15.24
N GLU A 43 16.44 7.30 16.07
CA GLU A 43 16.27 5.86 15.83
C GLU A 43 14.83 5.35 16.08
N ALA A 44 13.89 6.20 16.49
CA ALA A 44 12.58 5.74 16.91
C ALA A 44 11.70 5.30 15.72
N GLY A 45 11.80 5.99 14.59
CA GLY A 45 11.11 5.64 13.35
C GLY A 45 11.64 4.34 12.76
N GLU A 46 12.96 4.20 12.60
CA GLU A 46 13.61 2.98 12.12
C GLU A 46 13.18 1.75 12.93
N ARG A 47 13.16 1.88 14.26
CA ARG A 47 12.73 0.78 15.14
C ARG A 47 11.26 0.47 15.04
N ALA A 48 10.42 1.48 14.80
CA ALA A 48 8.98 1.28 14.63
C ALA A 48 8.66 0.53 13.34
N SER A 49 9.22 0.97 12.21
CA SER A 49 9.04 0.31 10.91
C SER A 49 9.61 -1.12 10.92
N ALA A 50 10.79 -1.33 11.50
CA ALA A 50 11.39 -2.66 11.65
C ALA A 50 10.53 -3.59 12.51
N ALA A 51 9.97 -3.11 13.63
CA ALA A 51 9.11 -3.92 14.50
C ALA A 51 7.84 -4.40 13.79
N VAL A 52 7.24 -3.56 12.94
CA VAL A 52 6.09 -3.95 12.11
C VAL A 52 6.48 -5.03 11.12
N VAL A 53 7.58 -4.86 10.40
CA VAL A 53 8.08 -5.86 9.44
C VAL A 53 8.39 -7.19 10.13
N GLU A 54 8.98 -7.18 11.33
CA GLU A 54 9.26 -8.40 12.12
C GLU A 54 7.97 -9.17 12.48
N GLU A 55 6.88 -8.48 12.86
CA GLU A 55 5.62 -9.12 13.20
C GLU A 55 4.97 -9.80 11.98
N PHE A 56 5.00 -9.14 10.82
CA PHE A 56 4.52 -9.72 9.57
C PHE A 56 5.41 -10.87 9.07
N ALA A 57 6.73 -10.79 9.25
CA ALA A 57 7.67 -11.83 8.83
C ALA A 57 7.42 -13.19 9.48
N ARG A 58 6.69 -13.25 10.60
CA ARG A 58 6.30 -14.51 11.26
C ARG A 58 5.40 -15.39 10.38
N PHE A 59 4.75 -14.81 9.39
CA PHE A 59 3.88 -15.53 8.46
C PHE A 59 4.60 -15.91 7.16
N ALA A 60 5.88 -15.55 7.00
CA ALA A 60 6.66 -15.88 5.81
C ALA A 60 6.72 -17.39 5.58
N GLY A 61 6.63 -17.80 4.32
CA GLY A 61 6.64 -19.21 3.93
C GLY A 61 5.29 -19.92 3.98
N ARG A 62 4.23 -19.28 4.45
CA ARG A 62 2.84 -19.76 4.23
C ARG A 62 2.46 -19.60 2.76
N GLN A 63 1.44 -20.32 2.29
CA GLN A 63 0.98 -20.20 0.90
C GLN A 63 0.08 -18.99 0.69
N SER A 64 -0.74 -18.66 1.68
CA SER A 64 -1.69 -17.55 1.71
C SER A 64 -1.94 -17.10 3.15
N LEU A 65 -2.51 -15.92 3.30
CA LEU A 65 -3.01 -15.40 4.58
C LEU A 65 -4.49 -15.08 4.48
N GLU A 66 -5.17 -15.19 5.61
CA GLU A 66 -6.54 -14.73 5.82
C GLU A 66 -6.54 -13.32 6.45
N LEU A 67 -7.69 -12.66 6.42
CA LEU A 67 -7.85 -11.35 7.05
C LEU A 67 -7.49 -11.38 8.55
N ASP A 68 -7.88 -12.45 9.25
CA ASP A 68 -7.58 -12.62 10.66
C ASP A 68 -6.08 -12.72 10.96
N ASP A 69 -5.29 -13.32 10.07
CA ASP A 69 -3.82 -13.33 10.16
C ASP A 69 -3.24 -11.92 10.08
N VAL A 70 -3.75 -11.09 9.16
CA VAL A 70 -3.32 -9.69 9.00
C VAL A 70 -3.73 -8.85 10.21
N LEU A 71 -4.95 -9.02 10.71
CA LEU A 71 -5.43 -8.34 11.93
C LEU A 71 -4.61 -8.70 13.17
N ASP A 72 -4.21 -9.97 13.29
CA ASP A 72 -3.34 -10.44 14.36
C ASP A 72 -1.93 -9.83 14.24
N ALA A 73 -1.35 -9.78 13.02
CA ALA A 73 -0.08 -9.11 12.77
C ALA A 73 -0.15 -7.62 13.13
N LEU A 74 -1.21 -6.90 12.70
CA LEU A 74 -1.42 -5.49 13.02
C LEU A 74 -1.55 -5.25 14.53
N SER A 75 -2.28 -6.11 15.23
CA SER A 75 -2.43 -6.02 16.69
C SER A 75 -1.09 -6.16 17.41
N ARG A 76 -0.27 -7.14 17.00
CA ARG A 76 1.07 -7.33 17.56
C ARG A 76 2.00 -6.18 17.20
N SER A 77 1.93 -5.68 15.97
CA SER A 77 2.70 -4.51 15.51
C SER A 77 2.43 -3.29 16.39
N ARG A 78 1.16 -3.00 16.68
CA ARG A 78 0.79 -1.90 17.59
C ARG A 78 1.42 -2.08 18.98
N LEU A 79 1.29 -3.26 19.56
CA LEU A 79 1.88 -3.55 20.87
C LEU A 79 3.41 -3.40 20.87
N ALA A 80 4.08 -3.84 19.80
CA ALA A 80 5.52 -3.74 19.67
C ALA A 80 5.96 -2.27 19.55
N VAL A 81 5.30 -1.46 18.71
CA VAL A 81 5.61 -0.04 18.53
C VAL A 81 5.30 0.78 19.79
N ASP A 82 4.18 0.51 20.46
CA ASP A 82 3.82 1.16 21.72
C ASP A 82 4.86 0.89 22.82
N ALA A 83 5.38 -0.34 22.89
CA ALA A 83 6.44 -0.69 23.82
C ALA A 83 7.75 0.12 23.58
N LEU A 84 8.07 0.44 22.32
CA LEU A 84 9.20 1.31 21.98
C LEU A 84 8.98 2.75 22.49
N SER A 85 7.76 3.28 22.38
CA SER A 85 7.41 4.63 22.81
C SER A 85 7.55 4.82 24.33
N VAL A 86 7.37 3.77 25.13
CA VAL A 86 7.56 3.81 26.59
C VAL A 86 9.05 3.92 26.96
N MET A 87 9.95 3.38 26.12
CA MET A 87 11.39 3.32 26.38
C MET A 87 12.16 4.52 25.80
N ALA A 88 11.57 5.25 24.87
CA ALA A 88 12.19 6.37 24.16
C ALA A 88 11.69 7.73 24.67
N THR A 89 12.51 8.77 24.51
CA THR A 89 12.12 10.16 24.83
C THR A 89 11.19 10.80 23.78
N GLY A 90 10.73 10.02 22.79
CA GLY A 90 9.88 10.47 21.67
C GLY A 90 8.78 9.46 21.32
N ARG A 91 7.80 9.92 20.55
CA ARG A 91 6.72 9.05 20.02
C ARG A 91 7.24 8.31 18.80
N ALA A 92 7.39 6.99 18.92
CA ALA A 92 7.67 6.11 17.77
C ALA A 92 6.38 5.80 17.02
N GLY A 93 6.43 5.82 15.70
CA GLY A 93 5.32 5.42 14.86
C GLY A 93 5.78 5.02 13.46
N THR A 94 4.90 4.44 12.69
CA THR A 94 5.18 4.08 11.29
C THR A 94 3.88 4.01 10.49
N THR A 95 3.96 4.28 9.20
CA THR A 95 2.94 3.88 8.23
C THR A 95 3.00 2.37 8.00
N LEU A 96 2.06 1.84 7.26
CA LEU A 96 2.12 0.49 6.70
C LEU A 96 1.22 0.42 5.48
N SER A 97 1.78 0.06 4.34
CA SER A 97 1.04 -0.25 3.11
C SER A 97 1.49 -1.59 2.55
N GLY A 98 0.57 -2.34 1.95
CA GLY A 98 0.98 -3.59 1.34
C GLY A 98 -0.15 -4.50 0.89
N VAL A 99 0.29 -5.69 0.42
CA VAL A 99 -0.59 -6.77 0.02
C VAL A 99 -0.12 -8.10 0.59
N VAL A 100 -1.07 -9.00 0.83
CA VAL A 100 -0.80 -10.42 1.05
C VAL A 100 -1.52 -11.26 0.01
N LEU A 101 -0.95 -12.44 -0.28
CA LEU A 101 -1.61 -13.45 -1.10
C LEU A 101 -2.71 -14.09 -0.27
N ALA A 102 -3.94 -14.06 -0.75
CA ALA A 102 -5.10 -14.69 -0.12
C ALA A 102 -5.65 -15.80 -1.01
N ASP A 103 -6.31 -16.76 -0.38
CA ASP A 103 -7.01 -17.88 -1.04
C ASP A 103 -8.49 -17.83 -0.68
N VAL A 104 -9.34 -17.73 -1.69
CA VAL A 104 -10.78 -17.83 -1.53
C VAL A 104 -11.27 -18.99 -2.38
N ASP A 105 -11.60 -20.10 -1.74
CA ASP A 105 -12.10 -21.31 -2.39
C ASP A 105 -11.21 -21.83 -3.54
N GLY A 106 -9.89 -21.76 -3.36
CA GLY A 106 -8.90 -22.20 -4.36
C GLY A 106 -8.58 -21.17 -5.44
N THR A 107 -9.11 -19.96 -5.33
CA THR A 107 -8.84 -18.83 -6.22
C THR A 107 -7.92 -17.83 -5.55
N GLY A 108 -6.89 -17.36 -6.26
CA GLY A 108 -5.94 -16.37 -5.76
C GLY A 108 -6.53 -14.97 -5.71
N TYR A 109 -6.34 -14.30 -4.57
CA TYR A 109 -6.74 -12.91 -4.34
C TYR A 109 -5.56 -12.10 -3.81
N TRP A 110 -5.62 -10.81 -4.06
CA TRP A 110 -4.84 -9.81 -3.36
C TRP A 110 -5.67 -9.27 -2.19
N LEU A 111 -5.14 -9.34 -0.97
CA LEU A 111 -5.68 -8.62 0.19
C LEU A 111 -4.73 -7.46 0.48
N SER A 112 -5.13 -6.26 0.08
CA SER A 112 -4.41 -5.01 0.33
C SER A 112 -4.87 -4.37 1.62
N PHE A 113 -3.95 -3.68 2.30
CA PHE A 113 -4.23 -2.91 3.51
C PHE A 113 -3.33 -1.68 3.60
N ASN A 114 -3.85 -0.62 4.26
CA ASN A 114 -3.13 0.64 4.38
C ASN A 114 -3.36 1.33 5.74
N ILE A 115 -2.30 1.90 6.30
CA ILE A 115 -2.30 2.85 7.42
C ILE A 115 -1.25 3.92 7.11
N GLY A 116 -1.65 5.17 6.93
CA GLY A 116 -0.75 6.28 6.58
C GLY A 116 -0.84 6.67 5.12
N ASP A 117 0.21 7.26 4.59
CA ASP A 117 0.34 7.82 3.25
C ASP A 117 1.36 7.10 2.36
N SER A 118 1.92 5.99 2.83
CA SER A 118 2.52 4.98 1.95
C SER A 118 1.43 4.38 1.07
N ARG A 119 1.77 3.98 -0.16
CA ARG A 119 0.76 3.65 -1.16
C ARG A 119 0.92 2.26 -1.75
N THR A 120 -0.21 1.67 -2.12
CA THR A 120 -0.30 0.48 -2.97
C THR A 120 -1.01 0.82 -4.26
N TYR A 121 -0.39 0.46 -5.39
CA TYR A 121 -0.94 0.61 -6.74
C TYR A 121 -1.07 -0.75 -7.42
N ARG A 122 -2.00 -0.85 -8.37
CA ARG A 122 -2.12 -1.98 -9.31
C ARG A 122 -1.92 -1.46 -10.73
N LEU A 123 -1.00 -2.06 -11.46
CA LEU A 123 -0.91 -1.92 -12.91
C LEU A 123 -1.58 -3.14 -13.54
N TYR A 124 -2.66 -2.90 -14.27
CA TYR A 124 -3.41 -3.92 -14.98
C TYR A 124 -3.79 -3.44 -16.37
N ARG A 125 -3.51 -4.24 -17.40
CA ARG A 125 -3.75 -3.90 -18.82
C ARG A 125 -3.19 -2.54 -19.26
N GLY A 126 -2.08 -2.12 -18.65
CA GLY A 126 -1.41 -0.85 -18.96
C GLY A 126 -1.97 0.36 -18.24
N GLU A 127 -2.96 0.20 -17.37
CA GLU A 127 -3.51 1.27 -16.54
C GLU A 127 -3.01 1.11 -15.10
N LEU A 128 -2.52 2.20 -14.51
CA LEU A 128 -2.08 2.29 -13.11
C LEU A 128 -3.22 2.87 -12.27
N GLU A 129 -3.61 2.13 -11.23
CA GLU A 129 -4.63 2.56 -10.27
C GLU A 129 -4.04 2.55 -8.85
N GLN A 130 -4.22 3.63 -8.10
CA GLN A 130 -3.93 3.64 -6.67
C GLN A 130 -5.06 2.91 -5.93
N ILE A 131 -4.73 1.77 -5.30
CA ILE A 131 -5.70 0.96 -4.53
C ILE A 131 -5.89 1.54 -3.13
N SER A 132 -4.81 1.96 -2.48
CA SER A 132 -4.86 2.55 -1.14
C SER A 132 -5.37 4.00 -1.19
N VAL A 133 -5.98 4.44 -0.09
CA VAL A 133 -6.33 5.84 0.12
C VAL A 133 -5.40 6.40 1.20
N ASP A 134 -4.78 7.55 0.94
CA ASP A 134 -3.84 8.17 1.87
C ASP A 134 -4.56 8.64 3.14
N HIS A 135 -4.05 8.30 4.30
CA HIS A 135 -4.52 8.86 5.55
C HIS A 135 -3.75 10.15 5.85
N SER A 136 -4.10 11.21 5.15
CA SER A 136 -3.49 12.54 5.27
C SER A 136 -4.54 13.64 5.39
N VAL A 137 -4.13 14.77 5.99
CA VAL A 137 -5.02 15.94 6.13
C VAL A 137 -5.52 16.42 4.77
N VAL A 138 -4.67 16.42 3.74
CA VAL A 138 -5.08 16.88 2.42
C VAL A 138 -6.08 15.93 1.77
N GLN A 139 -5.96 14.64 1.97
CA GLN A 139 -6.92 13.66 1.47
C GLN A 139 -8.30 13.84 2.13
N GLU A 140 -8.36 14.04 3.44
CA GLU A 140 -9.61 14.31 4.15
C GLU A 140 -10.29 15.61 3.66
N LEU A 141 -9.49 16.63 3.33
CA LEU A 141 -10.00 17.89 2.76
C LEU A 141 -10.50 17.72 1.32
N VAL A 142 -9.88 16.84 0.54
CA VAL A 142 -10.37 16.51 -0.81
C VAL A 142 -11.70 15.75 -0.73
N GLU A 143 -11.80 14.77 0.16
CA GLU A 143 -13.03 13.98 0.37
C GLU A 143 -14.20 14.83 0.90
N SER A 144 -13.90 15.79 1.78
CA SER A 144 -14.93 16.74 2.26
C SER A 144 -15.32 17.81 1.22
N GLY A 145 -14.58 17.90 0.09
CA GLY A 145 -14.77 18.92 -0.94
C GLY A 145 -14.24 20.32 -0.56
N GLU A 146 -13.46 20.43 0.52
CA GLU A 146 -12.83 21.68 0.96
C GLU A 146 -11.56 22.02 0.16
N LEU A 147 -10.95 21.02 -0.48
CA LEU A 147 -9.76 21.18 -1.30
C LEU A 147 -9.93 20.41 -2.62
N SER A 148 -9.47 20.99 -3.73
CA SER A 148 -9.44 20.22 -5.00
C SER A 148 -8.24 19.25 -5.02
N ALA A 149 -8.36 18.13 -5.72
CA ALA A 149 -7.24 17.18 -5.89
C ALA A 149 -6.01 17.85 -6.52
N ALA A 150 -6.20 18.83 -7.41
CA ALA A 150 -5.12 19.57 -8.03
C ALA A 150 -4.36 20.47 -7.04
N ASP A 151 -5.08 21.10 -6.10
CA ASP A 151 -4.48 21.97 -5.08
C ASP A 151 -3.82 21.14 -3.97
N ALA A 152 -4.33 19.94 -3.67
CA ALA A 152 -3.80 19.04 -2.65
C ALA A 152 -2.31 18.71 -2.88
N ALA A 153 -1.90 18.50 -4.12
CA ALA A 153 -0.51 18.18 -4.47
C ALA A 153 0.50 19.28 -4.08
N SER A 154 0.06 20.54 -3.97
CA SER A 154 0.89 21.69 -3.59
C SER A 154 0.61 22.23 -2.19
N ASP A 155 -0.36 21.68 -1.46
CA ASP A 155 -0.72 22.15 -0.12
C ASP A 155 0.39 21.84 0.89
N HIS A 156 0.65 22.79 1.80
CA HIS A 156 1.70 22.67 2.81
C HIS A 156 1.41 21.57 3.86
N ARG A 157 0.17 21.09 3.94
CA ARG A 157 -0.30 20.03 4.87
C ARG A 157 -0.20 18.63 4.24
N ARG A 158 0.28 18.49 2.99
CA ARG A 158 0.28 17.19 2.28
C ARG A 158 1.02 16.07 3.01
N ASN A 159 2.04 16.41 3.82
CA ASN A 159 2.82 15.44 4.59
C ASN A 159 2.32 15.30 6.03
N ILE A 160 1.10 15.74 6.36
CA ILE A 160 0.51 15.54 7.69
C ILE A 160 -0.39 14.32 7.63
N ILE A 161 0.11 13.21 8.17
CA ILE A 161 -0.65 11.97 8.26
C ILE A 161 -1.66 12.03 9.41
N THR A 162 -2.80 11.36 9.23
CA THR A 162 -3.89 11.31 10.22
C THR A 162 -3.99 9.95 10.92
N ARG A 163 -3.40 8.90 10.32
CA ARG A 163 -3.36 7.55 10.89
C ARG A 163 -1.95 6.95 10.79
N ALA A 164 -1.54 6.22 11.84
CA ALA A 164 -0.26 5.52 11.95
C ALA A 164 -0.35 4.35 12.92
N ILE A 165 0.62 3.46 12.86
CA ILE A 165 0.87 2.48 13.92
C ILE A 165 1.75 3.17 14.98
N GLY A 166 1.28 3.29 16.22
CA GLY A 166 1.98 4.02 17.28
C GLY A 166 1.77 5.54 17.22
N ALA A 167 2.73 6.32 17.69
CA ALA A 167 2.70 7.79 17.78
C ALA A 167 1.45 8.38 18.49
N GLY A 168 0.71 7.55 19.24
CA GLY A 168 -0.55 7.93 19.91
C GLY A 168 -1.75 7.94 18.97
N SER A 169 -1.63 7.43 17.76
CA SER A 169 -2.73 7.21 16.83
C SER A 169 -3.50 5.93 17.19
N THR A 170 -4.83 5.98 17.06
CA THR A 170 -5.72 4.82 17.20
C THR A 170 -6.24 4.36 15.85
N GLY A 171 -5.68 4.88 14.74
CA GLY A 171 -6.18 4.66 13.39
C GLY A 171 -6.21 3.19 13.00
N ASP A 172 -7.35 2.75 12.49
CA ASP A 172 -7.51 1.41 11.94
C ASP A 172 -6.99 1.35 10.51
N ALA A 173 -6.62 0.16 10.06
CA ALA A 173 -6.25 -0.08 8.68
C ALA A 173 -7.49 -0.12 7.79
N ASP A 174 -7.36 0.40 6.59
CA ASP A 174 -8.32 0.16 5.53
C ASP A 174 -7.91 -1.10 4.76
N PHE A 175 -8.90 -1.83 4.22
CA PHE A 175 -8.70 -3.10 3.54
C PHE A 175 -9.43 -3.14 2.20
N TRP A 176 -8.76 -3.72 1.20
CA TRP A 176 -9.32 -4.00 -0.12
C TRP A 176 -9.00 -5.44 -0.50
N MET A 177 -9.99 -6.19 -0.96
CA MET A 177 -9.77 -7.54 -1.48
C MET A 177 -10.29 -7.61 -2.91
N PHE A 178 -9.43 -8.04 -3.84
CA PHE A 178 -9.75 -8.15 -5.25
C PHE A 178 -9.11 -9.40 -5.86
N PRO A 179 -9.76 -10.03 -6.86
CA PRO A 179 -9.21 -11.21 -7.50
C PRO A 179 -7.87 -10.88 -8.16
N ALA A 180 -6.91 -11.79 -7.99
CA ALA A 180 -5.66 -11.71 -8.71
C ALA A 180 -5.87 -12.14 -10.17
N GLU A 181 -5.26 -11.42 -11.10
CA GLU A 181 -5.28 -11.76 -12.51
C GLU A 181 -3.85 -11.99 -13.02
N LEU A 182 -3.71 -12.90 -13.99
CA LEU A 182 -2.41 -13.15 -14.62
C LEU A 182 -1.93 -11.86 -15.30
N GLY A 183 -0.71 -11.43 -14.93
CA GLY A 183 -0.11 -10.20 -15.42
C GLY A 183 -0.43 -8.97 -14.57
N ASP A 184 -1.13 -9.12 -13.44
CA ASP A 184 -1.18 -8.07 -12.43
C ASP A 184 0.23 -7.72 -11.96
N ARG A 185 0.52 -6.43 -11.84
CA ARG A 185 1.71 -5.90 -11.18
C ARG A 185 1.27 -4.97 -10.05
N ILE A 186 1.68 -5.32 -8.84
CA ILE A 186 1.43 -4.50 -7.65
C ILE A 186 2.70 -3.72 -7.33
N LEU A 187 2.55 -2.42 -7.10
CA LEU A 187 3.59 -1.56 -6.55
C LEU A 187 3.19 -1.15 -5.13
N ILE A 188 4.11 -1.30 -4.20
CA ILE A 188 4.00 -0.77 -2.84
C ILE A 188 5.17 0.19 -2.63
N CYS A 189 4.92 1.40 -2.10
CA CYS A 189 5.98 2.38 -1.89
C CYS A 189 5.73 3.28 -0.68
N SER A 190 6.83 3.81 -0.10
CA SER A 190 6.77 4.95 0.82
C SER A 190 6.50 6.25 0.07
N ASP A 191 6.16 7.31 0.80
CA ASP A 191 5.85 8.63 0.24
C ASP A 191 7.04 9.28 -0.49
N GLY A 192 8.27 8.85 -0.19
CA GLY A 192 9.48 9.29 -0.88
C GLY A 192 9.50 8.95 -2.37
N LEU A 193 8.76 7.94 -2.84
CA LEU A 193 8.56 7.71 -4.27
C LEU A 193 7.52 8.68 -4.83
N SER A 194 6.29 8.65 -4.30
CA SER A 194 5.14 9.39 -4.85
C SER A 194 5.27 10.91 -4.71
N SER A 195 6.10 11.39 -3.78
CA SER A 195 6.43 12.81 -3.63
C SER A 195 7.41 13.34 -4.69
N GLU A 196 8.19 12.46 -5.32
CA GLU A 196 9.24 12.82 -6.29
C GLU A 196 8.88 12.44 -7.73
N VAL A 197 8.15 11.32 -7.92
CA VAL A 197 7.84 10.73 -9.23
C VAL A 197 6.33 10.76 -9.47
N PRO A 198 5.83 11.46 -10.51
CA PRO A 198 4.40 11.48 -10.84
C PRO A 198 3.89 10.11 -11.27
N ASP A 199 2.61 9.82 -11.01
CA ASP A 199 1.97 8.54 -11.33
C ASP A 199 2.11 8.14 -12.81
N ALA A 200 2.07 9.10 -13.73
CA ALA A 200 2.29 8.83 -15.16
C ALA A 200 3.70 8.29 -15.46
N GLN A 201 4.72 8.77 -14.77
CA GLN A 201 6.09 8.29 -14.91
C GLN A 201 6.26 6.93 -14.20
N ILE A 202 5.62 6.74 -13.04
CA ILE A 202 5.55 5.43 -12.37
C ILE A 202 4.95 4.39 -13.31
N GLN A 203 3.83 4.70 -13.96
CA GLN A 203 3.16 3.83 -14.93
C GLN A 203 4.06 3.50 -16.12
N GLU A 204 4.76 4.48 -16.67
CA GLU A 204 5.70 4.28 -17.78
C GLU A 204 6.82 3.30 -17.40
N ILE A 205 7.46 3.49 -16.26
CA ILE A 205 8.53 2.63 -15.76
C ILE A 205 8.02 1.20 -15.51
N LEU A 206 6.89 1.07 -14.79
CA LEU A 206 6.30 -0.25 -14.50
C LEU A 206 5.87 -1.00 -15.76
N THR A 207 5.50 -0.28 -16.82
CA THR A 207 5.12 -0.88 -18.11
C THR A 207 6.34 -1.28 -18.93
N ALA A 208 7.41 -0.48 -18.91
CA ALA A 208 8.62 -0.69 -19.70
C ALA A 208 9.51 -1.80 -19.11
N GLU A 209 9.64 -1.87 -17.80
CA GLU A 209 10.53 -2.81 -17.11
C GLU A 209 9.80 -4.12 -16.82
N SER A 210 10.17 -5.19 -17.51
CA SER A 210 9.52 -6.51 -17.34
C SER A 210 9.95 -7.25 -16.07
N ASP A 211 11.17 -6.98 -15.56
CA ASP A 211 11.69 -7.61 -14.34
C ASP A 211 11.32 -6.76 -13.12
N PRO A 212 10.62 -7.31 -12.11
CA PRO A 212 10.17 -6.54 -10.94
C PRO A 212 11.33 -5.96 -10.13
N GLN A 213 12.51 -6.62 -10.10
CA GLN A 213 13.68 -6.11 -9.41
C GLN A 213 14.26 -4.88 -10.14
N THR A 214 14.32 -4.93 -11.46
CA THR A 214 14.77 -3.80 -12.27
C THR A 214 13.80 -2.64 -12.16
N ALA A 215 12.48 -2.90 -12.22
CA ALA A 215 11.45 -1.88 -12.05
C ALA A 215 11.57 -1.15 -10.70
N ALA A 216 11.74 -1.91 -9.60
CA ALA A 216 11.91 -1.33 -8.26
C ALA A 216 13.18 -0.46 -8.18
N ALA A 217 14.31 -0.93 -8.74
CA ALA A 217 15.56 -0.18 -8.75
C ALA A 217 15.48 1.08 -9.60
N THR A 218 14.82 1.03 -10.77
CA THR A 218 14.61 2.18 -11.65
C THR A 218 13.75 3.24 -10.97
N LEU A 219 12.63 2.85 -10.34
CA LEU A 219 11.75 3.78 -9.60
C LEU A 219 12.50 4.52 -8.49
N VAL A 220 13.28 3.80 -7.68
CA VAL A 220 14.11 4.40 -6.63
C VAL A 220 15.16 5.35 -7.24
N GLY A 221 15.81 4.96 -8.33
CA GLY A 221 16.80 5.78 -9.04
C GLY A 221 16.20 7.09 -9.59
N GLU A 222 15.00 7.04 -10.14
CA GLU A 222 14.27 8.22 -10.62
C GLU A 222 13.90 9.16 -9.47
N ALA A 223 13.39 8.63 -8.34
CA ALA A 223 13.07 9.46 -7.18
C ALA A 223 14.32 10.13 -6.58
N VAL A 224 15.44 9.42 -6.51
CA VAL A 224 16.74 10.00 -6.09
C VAL A 224 17.18 11.10 -7.03
N SER A 225 17.03 10.88 -8.35
CA SER A 225 17.41 11.85 -9.40
C SER A 225 16.51 13.09 -9.38
N ALA A 226 15.23 12.94 -9.02
CA ALA A 226 14.26 14.04 -8.89
C ALA A 226 14.48 14.91 -7.65
N GLY A 227 15.25 14.42 -6.68
CA GLY A 227 15.61 15.20 -5.48
C GLY A 227 15.93 14.38 -4.26
N GLY A 228 15.31 13.20 -4.11
CA GLY A 228 15.55 12.27 -3.02
C GLY A 228 15.39 12.94 -1.65
N ARG A 229 14.30 13.67 -1.46
CA ARG A 229 14.11 14.50 -0.24
C ARG A 229 13.87 13.67 1.01
N ASP A 230 13.35 12.45 0.83
CA ASP A 230 13.07 11.50 1.91
C ASP A 230 13.70 10.14 1.68
N ASN A 231 13.47 9.20 2.60
CA ASN A 231 13.71 7.78 2.41
C ASN A 231 12.78 7.28 1.29
N ILE A 232 13.26 6.38 0.46
CA ILE A 232 12.52 5.89 -0.72
C ILE A 232 12.56 4.37 -0.68
N THR A 233 11.42 3.73 -0.54
CA THR A 233 11.30 2.28 -0.50
C THR A 233 10.21 1.81 -1.45
N VAL A 234 10.54 0.80 -2.26
CA VAL A 234 9.69 0.27 -3.33
C VAL A 234 9.72 -1.25 -3.29
N VAL A 235 8.54 -1.85 -3.40
CA VAL A 235 8.33 -3.28 -3.63
C VAL A 235 7.45 -3.43 -4.86
N VAL A 236 7.87 -4.25 -5.83
CA VAL A 236 7.11 -4.59 -7.04
C VAL A 236 6.82 -6.09 -7.04
N VAL A 237 5.57 -6.49 -7.29
CA VAL A 237 5.13 -7.89 -7.24
C VAL A 237 4.31 -8.21 -8.49
N ASP A 238 4.71 -9.24 -9.21
CA ASP A 238 4.05 -9.70 -10.44
C ASP A 238 3.31 -11.01 -10.21
N ALA A 239 2.04 -11.09 -10.61
CA ALA A 239 1.30 -12.35 -10.67
C ALA A 239 1.76 -13.17 -11.88
N VAL A 240 2.55 -14.25 -11.64
CA VAL A 240 3.09 -15.12 -12.69
C VAL A 240 2.24 -16.37 -12.93
N PHE A 241 1.40 -16.74 -11.97
CA PHE A 241 0.40 -17.79 -12.10
C PHE A 241 -0.78 -17.48 -11.19
N VAL A 242 -1.98 -17.66 -11.73
CA VAL A 242 -3.25 -17.53 -10.98
C VAL A 242 -4.08 -18.78 -11.28
N ALA A 243 -4.48 -19.51 -10.24
CA ALA A 243 -5.40 -20.62 -10.39
C ALA A 243 -6.79 -20.08 -10.72
N SER A 244 -7.34 -20.49 -11.86
CA SER A 244 -8.71 -20.20 -12.22
C SER A 244 -9.61 -21.36 -11.79
N HIS A 245 -10.75 -21.05 -11.23
CA HIS A 245 -11.78 -22.05 -10.96
C HIS A 245 -12.24 -22.67 -12.30
N PRO A 246 -12.28 -24.01 -12.46
CA PRO A 246 -12.87 -24.61 -13.63
C PRO A 246 -14.39 -24.45 -13.52
N GLY A 247 -14.95 -23.36 -14.05
CA GLY A 247 -16.41 -23.15 -14.08
C GLY A 247 -16.89 -21.71 -14.26
N VAL A 248 -16.05 -20.71 -14.16
CA VAL A 248 -16.43 -19.33 -14.47
C VAL A 248 -15.79 -18.91 -15.78
N HIS A 249 -16.29 -19.45 -16.90
CA HIS A 249 -16.26 -18.68 -18.13
C HIS A 249 -17.22 -17.51 -17.93
N MET A 250 -16.70 -16.36 -17.53
CA MET A 250 -17.43 -15.13 -17.76
C MET A 250 -17.52 -14.99 -19.30
N GLN A 251 -18.65 -15.42 -19.86
CA GLN A 251 -19.10 -14.84 -21.11
C GLN A 251 -19.20 -13.34 -20.81
N ALA A 252 -18.52 -12.55 -21.61
CA ALA A 252 -18.75 -11.12 -21.65
C ALA A 252 -20.17 -10.94 -22.21
N ASP A 253 -21.16 -11.00 -21.33
CA ASP A 253 -22.50 -10.51 -21.63
C ASP A 253 -22.44 -9.00 -21.47
N ASP A 254 -22.44 -8.31 -22.60
CA ASP A 254 -22.71 -6.89 -22.78
C ASP A 254 -24.15 -6.56 -22.39
N ASP A 255 -24.56 -6.85 -21.16
CA ASP A 255 -25.83 -6.38 -20.60
C ASP A 255 -25.54 -5.42 -19.45
N PHE A 256 -25.11 -4.20 -19.83
CA PHE A 256 -25.27 -3.05 -18.95
C PHE A 256 -26.78 -2.79 -18.79
N ASP A 257 -27.34 -3.27 -17.70
CA ASP A 257 -28.72 -2.95 -17.30
C ASP A 257 -28.79 -1.46 -16.91
N GLU A 258 -29.27 -0.62 -17.82
CA GLU A 258 -29.47 0.83 -17.69
C GLU A 258 -30.42 1.23 -16.55
N ASN A 259 -30.81 0.34 -15.65
CA ASN A 259 -31.92 0.53 -14.73
C ASN A 259 -31.54 0.82 -13.26
N THR A 260 -30.28 1.22 -12.96
CA THR A 260 -29.94 1.69 -11.63
C THR A 260 -29.98 3.21 -11.56
N ARG A 261 -31.17 3.80 -11.55
CA ARG A 261 -31.35 5.22 -11.21
C ARG A 261 -31.40 5.38 -9.69
N PRO A 262 -30.67 6.37 -9.10
CA PRO A 262 -30.83 6.72 -7.69
C PRO A 262 -32.28 7.18 -7.43
N ARG A 263 -32.91 6.67 -6.36
CA ARG A 263 -34.22 7.15 -5.92
C ARG A 263 -34.07 8.60 -5.45
N GLU A 264 -34.73 9.51 -6.14
CA GLU A 264 -34.91 10.88 -5.67
C GLU A 264 -35.65 10.87 -4.32
N ALA A 265 -35.07 11.59 -3.36
CA ALA A 265 -35.70 11.82 -2.07
C ALA A 265 -36.94 12.70 -2.27
N THR A 266 -38.13 12.17 -2.03
CA THR A 266 -39.37 12.91 -2.00
C THR A 266 -39.38 13.88 -0.83
N ALA A 267 -39.28 15.17 -1.12
CA ALA A 267 -39.54 16.24 -0.17
C ALA A 267 -41.03 16.21 0.22
N GLY A 268 -41.31 15.71 1.43
CA GLY A 268 -42.63 15.79 2.06
C GLY A 268 -42.90 17.20 2.57
N GLY A 269 -43.77 17.92 1.87
CA GLY A 269 -44.33 19.19 2.41
C GLY A 269 -45.29 18.90 3.54
N ILE A 270 -45.12 19.66 4.61
CA ILE A 270 -46.09 19.74 5.72
C ILE A 270 -46.88 21.01 5.54
N ARG A 271 -48.21 20.82 5.60
CA ARG A 271 -49.14 21.92 5.91
C ARG A 271 -49.29 22.06 7.40
#